data_3303e9b1be631f8012182d81fb3e815e
#
_entry.id   3303e9b1be631f8012182d81fb3e815e
#
_cell.length_a   1.000
_cell.length_b   1.000
_cell.length_c   1.000
_cell.angle_alpha   90.00
_cell.angle_beta   90.00
_cell.angle_gamma   90.00
#
_symmetry.space_group_name_H-M   'P 1'
#
loop_
_entity.id
_entity.type
_entity.pdbx_description
1 polymer ?
#
loop_
_entity_poly.entity_id
_entity_poly.type
_entity_poly.pdbx_seq_one_letter_code
_entity_poly.pdbx_strand_id
1 'polypeptide(L)'
;MMALFRTLITLLLLWPIYLLEYGFAAEYTVPHSGSPYLSLDELADNGILHLPTGIKVSFDQMQDAISSSRVIYIGETHDNIEAHRVQLDIIKDLTLRFPGKVSVGMEMFRRSTQPELDLWNHNELSWRKFKKLFKKDWGHGYALYQSIFELMQKHHIPLIGLKSSTKIEDRFRKDALSNENNFPKIDFDDLYHRPFSMSVF
;
A
#
# COMPACT_ATOMS: atom_id res chain seq x y z
N MET A 1 -37.67 -31.57 -41.22
CA MET A 1 -36.65 -30.74 -41.86
C MET A 1 -36.66 -29.29 -41.36
N MET A 2 -37.80 -28.64 -41.10
CA MET A 2 -37.88 -27.25 -40.58
C MET A 2 -37.38 -27.03 -39.15
N ALA A 3 -37.45 -28.00 -38.25
CA ALA A 3 -37.03 -27.88 -36.87
C ALA A 3 -35.50 -27.85 -36.72
N LEU A 4 -34.75 -28.63 -37.49
CA LEU A 4 -33.27 -28.64 -37.49
C LEU A 4 -32.69 -27.32 -38.02
N PHE A 5 -33.35 -26.67 -38.98
CA PHE A 5 -32.86 -25.39 -39.53
C PHE A 5 -33.01 -24.23 -38.55
N ARG A 6 -34.07 -24.23 -37.70
CA ARG A 6 -34.27 -23.23 -36.65
C ARG A 6 -33.23 -23.33 -35.55
N THR A 7 -32.86 -24.53 -35.15
CA THR A 7 -31.86 -24.78 -34.12
C THR A 7 -30.44 -24.35 -34.58
N LEU A 8 -30.13 -24.56 -35.86
CA LEU A 8 -28.83 -24.18 -36.43
C LEU A 8 -28.66 -22.64 -36.54
N ILE A 9 -29.75 -21.94 -36.90
CA ILE A 9 -29.72 -20.46 -36.96
C ILE A 9 -29.60 -19.85 -35.58
N THR A 10 -30.22 -20.40 -34.54
CA THR A 10 -30.12 -19.91 -33.16
C THR A 10 -28.71 -20.12 -32.59
N LEU A 11 -28.06 -21.24 -32.93
CA LEU A 11 -26.68 -21.51 -32.55
C LEU A 11 -25.67 -20.57 -33.26
N LEU A 12 -25.91 -20.23 -34.51
CA LEU A 12 -25.08 -19.29 -35.29
C LEU A 12 -25.22 -17.83 -34.83
N LEU A 13 -26.37 -17.45 -34.29
CA LEU A 13 -26.62 -16.11 -33.77
C LEU A 13 -26.06 -15.91 -32.33
N LEU A 14 -25.88 -16.98 -31.56
CA LEU A 14 -25.28 -16.92 -30.21
C LEU A 14 -23.76 -17.00 -30.25
N TRP A 15 -23.14 -17.45 -31.34
CA TRP A 15 -21.69 -17.56 -31.48
C TRP A 15 -20.94 -16.20 -31.34
N PRO A 16 -21.42 -15.09 -31.96
CA PRO A 16 -20.74 -13.81 -31.78
C PRO A 16 -20.93 -13.19 -30.38
N ILE A 17 -21.95 -13.60 -29.62
CA ILE A 17 -22.14 -13.08 -28.24
C ILE A 17 -21.10 -13.68 -27.27
N TYR A 18 -20.72 -14.94 -27.47
CA TYR A 18 -19.67 -15.59 -26.69
C TYR A 18 -18.24 -15.05 -27.00
N LEU A 19 -18.03 -14.46 -28.18
CA LEU A 19 -16.76 -13.87 -28.57
C LEU A 19 -16.61 -12.41 -28.06
N LEU A 20 -17.68 -11.79 -27.59
CA LEU A 20 -17.68 -10.43 -27.05
C LEU A 20 -17.35 -10.37 -25.54
N GLU A 21 -17.39 -11.50 -24.83
CA GLU A 21 -17.04 -11.56 -23.39
C GLU A 21 -15.55 -11.84 -23.12
N TYR A 22 -14.78 -12.23 -24.12
CA TYR A 22 -13.32 -12.12 -24.00
C TYR A 22 -12.95 -10.66 -24.28
N GLY A 23 -13.27 -9.80 -23.32
CA GLY A 23 -12.66 -8.49 -23.25
C GLY A 23 -11.16 -8.73 -23.29
N PHE A 24 -10.51 -8.32 -24.38
CA PHE A 24 -9.07 -8.18 -24.41
C PHE A 24 -8.73 -7.32 -23.20
N ALA A 25 -8.15 -7.92 -22.15
CA ALA A 25 -7.50 -7.13 -21.12
C ALA A 25 -6.56 -6.21 -21.89
N ALA A 26 -6.86 -4.92 -21.88
CA ALA A 26 -6.00 -3.95 -22.54
C ALA A 26 -4.59 -4.19 -21.97
N GLU A 27 -3.66 -4.59 -22.86
CA GLU A 27 -2.29 -4.81 -22.49
C GLU A 27 -1.81 -3.51 -21.82
N TYR A 28 -1.49 -3.61 -20.52
CA TYR A 28 -1.02 -2.44 -19.79
C TYR A 28 0.38 -2.11 -20.29
N THR A 29 0.45 -1.12 -21.17
CA THR A 29 1.72 -0.56 -21.57
C THR A 29 2.18 0.46 -20.55
N VAL A 30 3.39 0.27 -20.02
CA VAL A 30 4.02 1.28 -19.16
C VAL A 30 4.07 2.61 -19.92
N PRO A 31 3.55 3.71 -19.36
CA PRO A 31 3.57 5.00 -20.04
C PRO A 31 4.98 5.33 -20.53
N HIS A 32 5.09 5.80 -21.75
CA HIS A 32 6.35 6.20 -22.37
C HIS A 32 6.92 7.45 -21.64
N SER A 33 7.60 7.23 -20.54
CA SER A 33 8.35 8.25 -19.80
C SER A 33 9.84 8.23 -20.12
N GLY A 34 10.21 7.80 -21.33
CA GLY A 34 11.61 7.61 -21.71
C GLY A 34 12.21 6.28 -21.23
N SER A 35 11.39 5.43 -20.61
CA SER A 35 11.81 4.08 -20.21
C SER A 35 12.06 3.21 -21.45
N PRO A 36 13.16 2.47 -21.53
CA PRO A 36 13.41 1.51 -22.59
C PRO A 36 12.51 0.28 -22.54
N TYR A 37 11.74 0.08 -21.47
CA TYR A 37 10.82 -1.05 -21.33
C TYR A 37 9.45 -0.70 -21.89
N LEU A 38 8.98 -1.53 -22.80
CA LEU A 38 7.68 -1.38 -23.46
C LEU A 38 6.57 -2.14 -22.75
N SER A 39 6.93 -3.16 -21.96
CA SER A 39 5.97 -4.02 -21.24
C SER A 39 6.57 -4.54 -19.93
N LEU A 40 5.70 -4.90 -18.97
CA LEU A 40 6.11 -5.56 -17.73
C LEU A 40 6.49 -7.03 -17.93
N ASP A 41 6.15 -7.64 -19.08
CA ASP A 41 6.46 -9.04 -19.40
C ASP A 41 7.96 -9.32 -19.50
N GLU A 42 8.74 -8.26 -19.71
CA GLU A 42 10.21 -8.35 -19.69
C GLU A 42 10.81 -8.41 -18.28
N LEU A 43 10.00 -8.16 -17.25
CA LEU A 43 10.43 -8.29 -15.87
C LEU A 43 10.30 -9.75 -15.43
N ALA A 44 11.43 -10.36 -14.99
CA ALA A 44 11.39 -11.65 -14.33
C ALA A 44 10.66 -11.53 -12.98
N ASP A 45 10.09 -12.63 -12.49
CA ASP A 45 9.54 -12.71 -11.14
C ASP A 45 10.55 -12.18 -10.11
N ASN A 46 10.09 -11.35 -9.19
CA ASN A 46 10.91 -10.60 -8.23
C ASN A 46 11.92 -9.61 -8.85
N GLY A 47 11.77 -9.25 -10.12
CA GLY A 47 12.56 -8.20 -10.74
C GLY A 47 12.23 -6.82 -10.18
N ILE A 48 13.23 -5.95 -10.05
CA ILE A 48 13.07 -4.57 -9.61
C ILE A 48 13.39 -3.65 -10.78
N LEU A 49 12.44 -2.77 -11.09
CA LEU A 49 12.56 -1.79 -12.17
C LEU A 49 12.66 -0.38 -11.58
N HIS A 50 13.71 0.33 -11.91
CA HIS A 50 13.80 1.76 -11.63
C HIS A 50 13.04 2.52 -12.72
N LEU A 51 11.79 2.89 -12.44
CA LEU A 51 10.87 3.47 -13.44
C LEU A 51 11.43 4.71 -14.16
N PRO A 52 12.09 5.68 -13.48
CA PRO A 52 12.59 6.87 -14.16
C PRO A 52 13.62 6.58 -15.28
N THR A 53 14.38 5.49 -15.17
CA THR A 53 15.40 5.12 -16.16
C THR A 53 15.02 3.88 -16.98
N GLY A 54 14.01 3.12 -16.54
CA GLY A 54 13.64 1.84 -17.12
C GLY A 54 14.70 0.73 -16.98
N ILE A 55 15.62 0.87 -16.03
CA ILE A 55 16.71 -0.08 -15.81
C ILE A 55 16.33 -1.09 -14.74
N LYS A 56 16.60 -2.36 -14.98
CA LYS A 56 16.52 -3.40 -13.95
C LYS A 56 17.65 -3.19 -12.95
N VAL A 57 17.31 -3.19 -11.67
CA VAL A 57 18.26 -2.97 -10.57
C VAL A 57 18.23 -4.14 -9.59
N SER A 58 19.32 -4.33 -8.86
CA SER A 58 19.33 -5.24 -7.73
C SER A 58 18.64 -4.62 -6.50
N PHE A 59 18.35 -5.46 -5.50
CA PHE A 59 17.83 -4.99 -4.22
C PHE A 59 18.78 -3.97 -3.56
N ASP A 60 20.08 -4.23 -3.57
CA ASP A 60 21.08 -3.32 -3.00
C ASP A 60 21.12 -1.98 -3.73
N GLN A 61 21.07 -1.99 -5.06
CA GLN A 61 21.01 -0.77 -5.86
C GLN A 61 19.74 0.05 -5.58
N MET A 62 18.60 -0.62 -5.41
CA MET A 62 17.36 0.05 -4.98
C MET A 62 17.53 0.65 -3.59
N GLN A 63 18.08 -0.09 -2.63
CA GLN A 63 18.30 0.38 -1.27
C GLN A 63 19.28 1.58 -1.24
N ASP A 64 20.34 1.55 -2.02
CA ASP A 64 21.26 2.68 -2.15
C ASP A 64 20.55 3.92 -2.71
N ALA A 65 19.71 3.74 -3.74
CA ALA A 65 18.96 4.84 -4.33
C ALA A 65 17.97 5.50 -3.37
N ILE A 66 17.27 4.71 -2.55
CA ILE A 66 16.25 5.24 -1.61
C ILE A 66 16.87 5.74 -0.29
N SER A 67 18.09 5.32 0.05
CA SER A 67 18.72 5.60 1.35
C SER A 67 18.98 7.08 1.61
N SER A 68 19.07 7.91 0.57
CA SER A 68 19.21 9.36 0.69
C SER A 68 17.89 10.09 0.96
N SER A 69 16.76 9.39 0.84
CA SER A 69 15.43 9.97 1.00
C SER A 69 15.06 10.07 2.47
N ARG A 70 14.44 11.19 2.86
CA ARG A 70 13.92 11.37 4.24
C ARG A 70 12.63 10.61 4.49
N VAL A 71 11.86 10.38 3.44
CA VAL A 71 10.59 9.65 3.47
C VAL A 71 10.56 8.68 2.30
N ILE A 72 10.19 7.44 2.57
CA ILE A 72 10.03 6.38 1.58
C ILE A 72 8.59 5.87 1.69
N TYR A 73 7.86 5.89 0.58
CA TYR A 73 6.52 5.31 0.49
C TYR A 73 6.62 3.91 -0.13
N ILE A 74 6.09 2.93 0.58
CA ILE A 74 6.08 1.54 0.12
C ILE A 74 4.61 1.14 -0.06
N GLY A 75 4.16 1.05 -1.31
CA GLY A 75 2.83 0.56 -1.65
C GLY A 75 2.73 -0.95 -1.49
N GLU A 76 1.51 -1.45 -1.31
CA GLU A 76 1.24 -2.88 -1.19
C GLU A 76 -0.11 -3.26 -1.80
N THR A 77 -0.28 -4.57 -2.06
CA THR A 77 -1.57 -5.22 -2.15
C THR A 77 -1.80 -5.93 -0.81
N HIS A 78 -2.83 -5.53 -0.07
CA HIS A 78 -3.02 -5.87 1.36
C HIS A 78 -3.08 -7.37 1.68
N ASP A 79 -3.44 -8.21 0.73
CA ASP A 79 -3.52 -9.67 0.86
C ASP A 79 -2.35 -10.41 0.22
N ASN A 80 -1.37 -9.70 -0.33
CA ASN A 80 -0.21 -10.28 -0.99
C ASN A 80 0.97 -10.42 -0.02
N ILE A 81 1.27 -11.66 0.36
CA ILE A 81 2.37 -11.97 1.29
C ILE A 81 3.74 -11.53 0.78
N GLU A 82 3.97 -11.55 -0.55
CA GLU A 82 5.24 -11.11 -1.13
C GLU A 82 5.44 -9.60 -1.02
N ALA A 83 4.36 -8.81 -1.13
CA ALA A 83 4.43 -7.38 -0.87
C ALA A 83 4.89 -7.11 0.58
N HIS A 84 4.35 -7.82 1.56
CA HIS A 84 4.76 -7.69 2.96
C HIS A 84 6.19 -8.18 3.21
N ARG A 85 6.64 -9.20 2.46
CA ARG A 85 8.05 -9.65 2.53
C ARG A 85 8.99 -8.57 2.04
N VAL A 86 8.68 -7.93 0.92
CA VAL A 86 9.48 -6.81 0.38
C VAL A 86 9.51 -5.63 1.36
N GLN A 87 8.36 -5.27 1.96
CA GLN A 87 8.32 -4.25 3.01
C GLN A 87 9.24 -4.60 4.19
N LEU A 88 9.16 -5.85 4.68
CA LEU A 88 10.01 -6.33 5.77
C LEU A 88 11.49 -6.21 5.44
N ASP A 89 11.91 -6.64 4.23
CA ASP A 89 13.30 -6.60 3.78
C ASP A 89 13.82 -5.15 3.66
N ILE A 90 13.00 -4.23 3.14
CA ILE A 90 13.35 -2.81 3.05
C ILE A 90 13.52 -2.21 4.46
N ILE A 91 12.56 -2.42 5.36
CA ILE A 91 12.61 -1.88 6.73
C ILE A 91 13.83 -2.45 7.47
N LYS A 92 14.10 -3.75 7.31
CA LYS A 92 15.25 -4.42 7.92
C LYS A 92 16.58 -3.81 7.45
N ASP A 93 16.77 -3.64 6.14
CA ASP A 93 17.99 -3.07 5.58
C ASP A 93 18.19 -1.62 6.02
N LEU A 94 17.14 -0.78 5.93
CA LEU A 94 17.20 0.60 6.40
C LEU A 94 17.54 0.69 7.91
N THR A 95 17.00 -0.20 8.72
CA THR A 95 17.29 -0.26 10.16
C THR A 95 18.76 -0.61 10.42
N LEU A 96 19.35 -1.48 9.61
CA LEU A 96 20.77 -1.84 9.72
C LEU A 96 21.68 -0.70 9.25
N ARG A 97 21.29 0.00 8.18
CA ARG A 97 22.02 1.16 7.64
C ARG A 97 21.95 2.40 8.54
N PHE A 98 20.80 2.60 9.19
CA PHE A 98 20.48 3.79 9.98
C PHE A 98 19.97 3.44 11.38
N PRO A 99 20.79 2.82 12.25
CA PRO A 99 20.34 2.40 13.59
C PRO A 99 19.75 3.55 14.40
N GLY A 100 18.55 3.35 14.93
CA GLY A 100 17.85 4.35 15.76
C GLY A 100 17.30 5.55 14.99
N LYS A 101 17.39 5.58 13.64
CA LYS A 101 16.92 6.72 12.82
C LYS A 101 15.73 6.38 11.92
N VAL A 102 15.22 5.15 11.99
CA VAL A 102 14.09 4.67 11.19
C VAL A 102 12.83 4.70 12.03
N SER A 103 11.73 5.18 11.46
CA SER A 103 10.37 5.05 11.98
C SER A 103 9.45 4.53 10.87
N VAL A 104 8.43 3.75 11.23
CA VAL A 104 7.50 3.18 10.26
C VAL A 104 6.11 3.75 10.49
N GLY A 105 5.57 4.42 9.48
CA GLY A 105 4.20 4.87 9.43
C GLY A 105 3.31 3.81 8.75
N MET A 106 2.16 3.49 9.36
CA MET A 106 1.24 2.49 8.82
C MET A 106 -0.19 3.01 8.77
N GLU A 107 -0.85 2.84 7.63
CA GLU A 107 -2.27 3.20 7.45
C GLU A 107 -3.23 2.27 8.22
N MET A 108 -2.75 1.13 8.69
CA MET A 108 -3.51 0.17 9.49
C MET A 108 -3.91 0.74 10.86
N PHE A 109 -3.29 1.82 11.29
CA PHE A 109 -3.60 2.46 12.57
C PHE A 109 -4.05 3.89 12.38
N ARG A 110 -5.11 4.25 13.11
CA ARG A 110 -5.60 5.63 13.15
C ARG A 110 -4.65 6.52 13.93
N ARG A 111 -4.53 7.76 13.50
CA ARG A 111 -3.76 8.77 14.22
C ARG A 111 -4.27 8.97 15.67
N SER A 112 -5.56 8.79 15.90
CA SER A 112 -6.15 8.84 17.24
C SER A 112 -5.72 7.70 18.16
N THR A 113 -5.14 6.62 17.61
CA THR A 113 -4.62 5.48 18.37
C THR A 113 -3.13 5.67 18.72
N GLN A 114 -2.52 6.80 18.36
CA GLN A 114 -1.09 7.04 18.61
C GLN A 114 -0.69 6.91 20.09
N PRO A 115 -1.46 7.38 21.08
CA PRO A 115 -1.10 7.20 22.48
C PRO A 115 -0.90 5.72 22.89
N GLU A 116 -1.72 4.81 22.38
CA GLU A 116 -1.57 3.38 22.61
C GLU A 116 -0.40 2.79 21.82
N LEU A 117 -0.13 3.30 20.60
CA LEU A 117 1.05 2.92 19.82
C LEU A 117 2.34 3.38 20.52
N ASP A 118 2.34 4.52 21.20
CA ASP A 118 3.48 5.00 21.96
C ASP A 118 3.79 4.06 23.14
N LEU A 119 2.77 3.57 23.83
CA LEU A 119 2.95 2.52 24.84
C LEU A 119 3.54 1.23 24.24
N TRP A 120 3.08 0.88 23.02
CA TRP A 120 3.63 -0.28 22.32
C TRP A 120 5.10 -0.06 21.91
N ASN A 121 5.43 1.10 21.41
CA ASN A 121 6.82 1.50 21.06
C ASN A 121 7.77 1.39 22.26
N HIS A 122 7.27 1.63 23.48
CA HIS A 122 8.04 1.49 24.73
C HIS A 122 7.94 0.12 25.40
N ASN A 123 7.35 -0.88 24.73
CA ASN A 123 7.09 -2.24 25.26
C ASN A 123 6.15 -2.27 26.51
N GLU A 124 5.31 -1.23 26.68
CA GLU A 124 4.35 -1.11 27.78
C GLU A 124 2.96 -1.64 27.40
N LEU A 125 2.75 -2.01 26.14
CA LEU A 125 1.51 -2.58 25.65
C LEU A 125 1.72 -4.05 25.26
N SER A 126 0.89 -4.96 25.81
CA SER A 126 0.98 -6.38 25.46
C SER A 126 0.55 -6.66 24.02
N TRP A 127 1.12 -7.69 23.37
CA TRP A 127 0.74 -8.18 22.06
C TRP A 127 -0.75 -8.43 21.89
N ARG A 128 -1.41 -8.94 22.93
CA ARG A 128 -2.86 -9.17 22.93
C ARG A 128 -3.65 -7.86 22.76
N LYS A 129 -3.24 -6.80 23.47
CA LYS A 129 -3.85 -5.48 23.35
C LYS A 129 -3.54 -4.86 22.00
N PHE A 130 -2.30 -4.94 21.53
CA PHE A 130 -1.86 -4.46 20.23
C PHE A 130 -2.67 -5.10 19.08
N LYS A 131 -2.85 -6.43 19.07
CA LYS A 131 -3.72 -7.12 18.10
C LYS A 131 -5.16 -6.62 18.12
N LYS A 132 -5.69 -6.26 19.29
CA LYS A 132 -7.03 -5.67 19.40
C LYS A 132 -7.09 -4.27 18.78
N LEU A 133 -6.05 -3.45 18.93
CA LEU A 133 -5.97 -2.13 18.28
C LEU A 133 -5.94 -2.29 16.75
N PHE A 134 -5.09 -3.17 16.23
CA PHE A 134 -5.05 -3.48 14.81
C PHE A 134 -6.43 -3.91 14.29
N LYS A 135 -7.08 -4.86 14.98
CA LYS A 135 -8.43 -5.30 14.59
C LYS A 135 -9.47 -4.18 14.64
N LYS A 136 -9.38 -3.28 15.62
CA LYS A 136 -10.28 -2.14 15.77
C LYS A 136 -10.13 -1.14 14.62
N ASP A 137 -8.89 -0.82 14.24
CA ASP A 137 -8.59 0.25 13.29
C ASP A 137 -8.57 -0.24 11.83
N TRP A 138 -8.18 -1.51 11.60
CA TRP A 138 -8.02 -2.10 10.26
C TRP A 138 -8.98 -3.26 9.98
N GLY A 139 -9.19 -4.16 10.93
CA GLY A 139 -10.15 -5.26 10.83
C GLY A 139 -9.49 -6.64 10.82
N HIS A 140 -8.83 -7.03 9.73
CA HIS A 140 -8.29 -8.37 9.53
C HIS A 140 -6.87 -8.35 8.93
N GLY A 141 -6.29 -9.52 8.65
CA GLY A 141 -4.98 -9.62 7.99
C GLY A 141 -3.77 -9.41 8.89
N TYR A 142 -3.93 -9.33 10.23
CA TYR A 142 -2.81 -9.13 11.16
C TYR A 142 -1.61 -10.06 10.91
N ALA A 143 -1.88 -11.32 10.55
CA ALA A 143 -0.82 -12.32 10.34
C ALA A 143 0.15 -11.93 9.21
N LEU A 144 -0.31 -11.18 8.21
CA LEU A 144 0.50 -10.71 7.10
C LEU A 144 1.56 -9.68 7.54
N TYR A 145 1.23 -8.88 8.55
CA TYR A 145 2.09 -7.81 9.09
C TYR A 145 2.90 -8.26 10.31
N GLN A 146 2.66 -9.47 10.82
CA GLN A 146 3.23 -9.92 12.10
C GLN A 146 4.76 -9.83 12.12
N SER A 147 5.44 -10.30 11.07
CA SER A 147 6.90 -10.27 10.97
C SER A 147 7.46 -8.83 10.97
N ILE A 148 6.73 -7.89 10.39
CA ILE A 148 7.10 -6.46 10.42
C ILE A 148 7.00 -5.93 11.86
N PHE A 149 5.91 -6.23 12.58
CA PHE A 149 5.77 -5.82 13.97
C PHE A 149 6.81 -6.44 14.89
N GLU A 150 7.16 -7.71 14.67
CA GLU A 150 8.21 -8.40 15.43
C GLU A 150 9.59 -7.75 15.19
N LEU A 151 9.91 -7.41 13.94
CA LEU A 151 11.11 -6.66 13.60
C LEU A 151 11.14 -5.30 14.31
N MET A 152 10.02 -4.57 14.26
CA MET A 152 9.92 -3.24 14.87
C MET A 152 10.13 -3.29 16.39
N GLN A 153 9.51 -4.24 17.07
CA GLN A 153 9.72 -4.46 18.51
C GLN A 153 11.18 -4.81 18.83
N LYS A 154 11.74 -5.74 18.07
CA LYS A 154 13.12 -6.20 18.27
C LYS A 154 14.15 -5.06 18.15
N HIS A 155 13.93 -4.14 17.23
CA HIS A 155 14.87 -3.06 16.93
C HIS A 155 14.43 -1.70 17.46
N HIS A 156 13.36 -1.66 18.27
CA HIS A 156 12.80 -0.42 18.83
C HIS A 156 12.45 0.63 17.77
N ILE A 157 11.90 0.17 16.64
CA ILE A 157 11.49 1.05 15.54
C ILE A 157 10.12 1.64 15.88
N PRO A 158 10.00 2.98 15.98
CA PRO A 158 8.74 3.63 16.31
C PRO A 158 7.66 3.35 15.24
N LEU A 159 6.46 3.00 15.68
CA LEU A 159 5.26 2.85 14.86
C LEU A 159 4.41 4.11 14.95
N ILE A 160 4.02 4.63 13.79
CA ILE A 160 3.21 5.84 13.65
C ILE A 160 1.92 5.49 12.91
N GLY A 161 0.76 5.86 13.48
CA GLY A 161 -0.53 5.70 12.83
C GLY A 161 -0.77 6.81 11.80
N LEU A 162 -1.05 6.43 10.55
CA LEU A 162 -1.24 7.35 9.43
C LEU A 162 -2.71 7.54 9.03
N LYS A 163 -3.60 6.60 9.38
CA LYS A 163 -5.01 6.64 9.00
C LYS A 163 -5.70 7.84 9.67
N SER A 164 -6.52 8.54 8.90
CA SER A 164 -7.30 9.68 9.41
C SER A 164 -8.26 9.29 10.53
N SER A 165 -8.71 10.27 11.30
CA SER A 165 -9.75 10.03 12.30
C SER A 165 -11.11 9.77 11.62
N THR A 166 -11.96 8.99 12.27
CA THR A 166 -13.33 8.72 11.79
C THR A 166 -14.11 10.01 11.51
N LYS A 167 -13.90 11.03 12.34
CA LYS A 167 -14.55 12.35 12.17
C LYS A 167 -14.16 13.01 10.84
N ILE A 168 -12.88 12.92 10.47
CA ILE A 168 -12.38 13.45 9.18
C ILE A 168 -12.95 12.64 8.03
N GLU A 169 -12.90 11.30 8.11
CA GLU A 169 -13.46 10.41 7.09
C GLU A 169 -14.97 10.65 6.86
N ASP A 170 -15.73 10.83 7.95
CA ASP A 170 -17.17 11.11 7.87
C ASP A 170 -17.46 12.49 7.26
N ARG A 171 -16.61 13.48 7.56
CA ARG A 171 -16.72 14.81 6.94
C ARG A 171 -16.47 14.72 5.43
N PHE A 172 -15.38 14.07 5.02
CA PHE A 172 -15.10 13.83 3.60
C PHE A 172 -16.26 13.12 2.89
N ARG A 173 -16.80 12.08 3.50
CA ARG A 173 -17.92 11.34 2.92
C ARG A 173 -19.17 12.20 2.74
N LYS A 174 -19.50 13.01 3.72
CA LYS A 174 -20.64 13.92 3.66
C LYS A 174 -20.45 15.01 2.61
N ASP A 175 -19.27 15.62 2.56
CA ASP A 175 -18.95 16.70 1.62
C ASP A 175 -18.85 16.17 0.18
N ALA A 176 -18.30 14.96 -0.04
CA ALA A 176 -18.28 14.32 -1.35
C ALA A 176 -19.67 13.97 -1.89
N LEU A 177 -20.62 13.62 -1.00
CA LEU A 177 -22.02 13.36 -1.38
C LEU A 177 -22.85 14.64 -1.60
N SER A 178 -22.42 15.78 -1.03
CA SER A 178 -23.16 17.03 -1.09
C SER A 178 -22.75 17.95 -2.24
N ASN A 179 -21.61 17.75 -2.85
CA ASN A 179 -21.09 18.68 -3.84
C ASN A 179 -20.02 18.04 -4.76
N GLU A 180 -20.42 17.63 -5.96
CA GLU A 180 -19.51 17.04 -6.96
C GLU A 180 -18.38 18.01 -7.40
N ASN A 181 -18.51 19.32 -7.14
CA ASN A 181 -17.58 20.35 -7.58
C ASN A 181 -16.70 20.95 -6.48
N ASN A 182 -16.92 20.58 -5.22
CA ASN A 182 -16.10 21.07 -4.11
C ASN A 182 -15.36 19.91 -3.47
N PHE A 183 -14.12 19.71 -3.86
CA PHE A 183 -13.19 19.00 -2.98
C PHE A 183 -13.22 19.69 -1.62
N PRO A 184 -13.47 18.96 -0.52
CA PRO A 184 -13.44 19.55 0.80
C PRO A 184 -12.11 20.30 0.94
N LYS A 185 -12.18 21.58 1.30
CA LYS A 185 -10.97 22.31 1.71
C LYS A 185 -10.42 21.55 2.89
N ILE A 186 -9.38 20.79 2.65
CA ILE A 186 -8.60 20.16 3.72
C ILE A 186 -7.99 21.33 4.45
N ASP A 187 -8.47 21.59 5.66
CA ASP A 187 -7.73 22.45 6.57
C ASP A 187 -6.47 21.68 6.94
N PHE A 188 -5.37 22.04 6.29
CA PHE A 188 -4.07 21.44 6.57
C PHE A 188 -3.69 21.61 8.04
N ASP A 189 -4.23 22.61 8.72
CA ASP A 189 -4.07 22.81 10.14
C ASP A 189 -4.67 21.67 10.97
N ASP A 190 -5.82 21.11 10.60
CA ASP A 190 -6.39 19.93 11.26
C ASP A 190 -5.55 18.64 11.05
N LEU A 191 -4.74 18.59 10.00
CA LEU A 191 -3.83 17.47 9.72
C LEU A 191 -2.45 17.65 10.38
N TYR A 192 -2.02 18.89 10.64
CA TYR A 192 -0.65 19.20 11.05
C TYR A 192 -0.53 19.88 12.42
N HIS A 193 -1.62 20.12 13.14
CA HIS A 193 -1.64 20.85 14.42
C HIS A 193 -1.20 20.05 15.65
N ARG A 194 -0.38 19.02 15.49
CA ARG A 194 0.59 18.71 16.55
C ARG A 194 1.97 18.90 15.96
N PRO A 195 2.82 19.74 16.59
CA PRO A 195 4.19 19.86 16.16
C PRO A 195 4.80 18.46 16.21
N PHE A 196 5.07 17.86 15.06
CA PHE A 196 6.09 16.85 14.98
C PHE A 196 7.38 17.57 15.36
N SER A 197 7.69 17.60 16.63
CA SER A 197 9.06 17.81 17.05
C SER A 197 9.83 16.56 16.62
N MET A 198 10.15 16.49 15.34
CA MET A 198 11.31 15.73 14.91
C MET A 198 12.49 16.48 15.52
N SER A 199 12.90 16.09 16.71
CA SER A 199 14.24 16.35 17.18
C SER A 199 15.15 15.61 16.21
N VAL A 200 15.62 16.34 15.22
CA VAL A 200 16.77 15.97 14.42
C VAL A 200 17.96 16.18 15.33
N PHE A 201 18.46 15.09 15.92
CA PHE A 201 19.78 15.06 16.52
C PHE A 201 20.79 14.54 15.49
#